data_88c250027f14b88b0af2230f238b30ec
#
_entry.id   88c250027f14b88b0af2230f238b30ec
#
_cell.length_a   1.000
_cell.length_b   1.000
_cell.length_c   1.000
_cell.angle_alpha   90.00
_cell.angle_beta   90.00
_cell.angle_gamma   90.00
#
_symmetry.space_group_name_H-M   'P 1'
#
loop_
_entity.id
_entity.type
_entity.pdbx_description
1 polymer ?
#
loop_
_entity_poly.entity_id
_entity_poly.type
_entity_poly.pdbx_seq_one_letter_code
_entity_poly.pdbx_strand_id
1 'polypeptide(L)'
;MATTHQSSTKQDILEYLHKHEKATALELAELLEVTPQAIRRHLKDLETEELVLYATSVQAQGMGRPQHLYQLSRQGRDRLHRTMSDRFGDASGNFAVSLLDTLAETVGHDQFKSILEKQWQRKALEYRDRVGNGSLRERVANLVELRKAEGFMAEYHPVDVNDCVKSDRFILMEHNCAISNVAESFPSICGHELEMFAAVLPDCTVERTHWIIDGEHRCGYLVQIRNS
;
A
#
# COMPACT_ATOMS: atom_id res chain seq x y z
N MET A 1 22.13 17.75 5.66
CA MET A 1 21.15 18.66 5.05
C MET A 1 20.10 17.79 4.38
N ALA A 2 18.93 17.64 4.98
CA ALA A 2 17.84 16.86 4.43
C ALA A 2 17.22 17.65 3.26
N THR A 3 17.36 17.16 2.04
CA THR A 3 16.68 17.66 0.87
C THR A 3 15.21 17.29 0.99
N THR A 4 14.39 18.23 1.44
CA THR A 4 12.93 18.13 1.39
C THR A 4 12.55 18.10 -0.09
N HIS A 5 12.26 16.92 -0.64
CA HIS A 5 11.62 16.78 -1.94
C HIS A 5 10.20 17.35 -1.80
N GLN A 6 10.01 18.57 -2.23
CA GLN A 6 8.70 19.18 -2.38
C GLN A 6 7.98 18.41 -3.49
N SER A 7 7.06 17.52 -3.09
CA SER A 7 6.17 16.82 -4.00
C SER A 7 5.38 17.85 -4.82
N SER A 8 5.14 17.59 -6.09
CA SER A 8 4.31 18.50 -6.89
C SER A 8 2.84 18.23 -6.56
N THR A 9 1.99 19.25 -6.56
CA THR A 9 0.53 19.10 -6.30
C THR A 9 -0.11 18.01 -7.18
N LYS A 10 0.36 17.81 -8.41
CA LYS A 10 -0.09 16.71 -9.28
C LYS A 10 0.24 15.34 -8.68
N GLN A 11 1.43 15.19 -8.11
CA GLN A 11 1.84 13.94 -7.46
C GLN A 11 1.01 13.66 -6.21
N ASP A 12 0.76 14.69 -5.39
CA ASP A 12 -0.08 14.56 -4.19
C ASP A 12 -1.52 14.16 -4.54
N ILE A 13 -2.08 14.70 -5.63
CA ILE A 13 -3.39 14.30 -6.16
C ILE A 13 -3.39 12.82 -6.56
N LEU A 14 -2.39 12.36 -7.31
CA LEU A 14 -2.29 10.96 -7.73
C LEU A 14 -2.17 10.02 -6.52
N GLU A 15 -1.34 10.36 -5.54
CA GLU A 15 -1.16 9.58 -4.31
C GLU A 15 -2.46 9.52 -3.48
N TYR A 16 -3.18 10.64 -3.37
CA TYR A 16 -4.47 10.66 -2.69
C TYR A 16 -5.51 9.78 -3.38
N LEU A 17 -5.67 9.92 -4.71
CA LEU A 17 -6.60 9.11 -5.49
C LEU A 17 -6.24 7.62 -5.47
N HIS A 18 -4.96 7.29 -5.30
CA HIS A 18 -4.52 5.91 -5.13
C HIS A 18 -5.00 5.29 -3.81
N LYS A 19 -4.94 6.04 -2.73
CA LYS A 19 -5.37 5.58 -1.39
C LYS A 19 -6.89 5.53 -1.22
N HIS A 20 -7.59 6.52 -1.75
CA HIS A 20 -9.02 6.74 -1.47
C HIS A 20 -9.95 6.37 -2.63
N GLU A 21 -9.41 5.79 -3.71
CA GLU A 21 -10.08 5.36 -4.92
C GLU A 21 -10.75 6.49 -5.72
N LYS A 22 -11.51 7.36 -5.07
CA LYS A 22 -12.24 8.48 -5.70
C LYS A 22 -12.20 9.71 -4.81
N ALA A 23 -12.17 10.89 -5.44
CA ALA A 23 -12.31 12.16 -4.75
C ALA A 23 -12.94 13.23 -5.63
N THR A 24 -13.56 14.23 -5.00
CA THR A 24 -13.98 15.47 -5.64
C THR A 24 -12.87 16.50 -5.64
N ALA A 25 -12.98 17.51 -6.53
CA ALA A 25 -12.02 18.63 -6.53
C ALA A 25 -12.08 19.47 -5.24
N LEU A 26 -13.18 19.44 -4.49
CA LEU A 26 -13.30 20.14 -3.21
C LEU A 26 -12.56 19.41 -2.10
N GLU A 27 -12.73 18.10 -1.98
CA GLU A 27 -12.01 17.28 -1.01
C GLU A 27 -10.50 17.38 -1.20
N LEU A 28 -10.03 17.30 -2.46
CA LEU A 28 -8.61 17.46 -2.78
C LEU A 28 -8.10 18.88 -2.44
N ALA A 29 -8.91 19.91 -2.65
CA ALA A 29 -8.55 21.28 -2.35
C ALA A 29 -8.39 21.52 -0.85
N GLU A 30 -9.32 20.99 -0.07
CA GLU A 30 -9.31 21.08 1.39
C GLU A 30 -8.10 20.34 1.98
N LEU A 31 -7.87 19.10 1.52
CA LEU A 31 -6.77 18.27 2.01
C LEU A 31 -5.39 18.84 1.68
N LEU A 32 -5.21 19.33 0.44
CA LEU A 32 -3.90 19.80 -0.04
C LEU A 32 -3.66 21.30 0.26
N GLU A 33 -4.60 21.95 0.95
CA GLU A 33 -4.56 23.38 1.28
C GLU A 33 -4.38 24.28 0.04
N VAL A 34 -4.99 23.88 -1.08
CA VAL A 34 -4.92 24.56 -2.38
C VAL A 34 -6.32 25.00 -2.80
N THR A 35 -6.43 26.05 -3.62
CA THR A 35 -7.75 26.51 -4.06
C THR A 35 -8.44 25.47 -4.97
N PRO A 36 -9.79 25.32 -4.88
CA PRO A 36 -10.54 24.41 -5.75
C PRO A 36 -10.33 24.68 -7.26
N GLN A 37 -10.05 25.92 -7.61
CA GLN A 37 -9.77 26.31 -9.00
C GLN A 37 -8.41 25.78 -9.47
N ALA A 38 -7.37 25.85 -8.63
CA ALA A 38 -6.06 25.28 -8.93
C ALA A 38 -6.12 23.75 -9.05
N ILE A 39 -6.85 23.09 -8.14
CA ILE A 39 -7.07 21.64 -8.21
C ILE A 39 -7.77 21.25 -9.50
N ARG A 40 -8.85 21.94 -9.91
CA ARG A 40 -9.53 21.66 -11.19
C ARG A 40 -8.60 21.79 -12.40
N ARG A 41 -7.68 22.74 -12.36
CA ARG A 41 -6.67 22.90 -13.42
C ARG A 41 -5.73 21.68 -13.45
N HIS A 42 -5.22 21.27 -12.30
CA HIS A 42 -4.35 20.09 -12.21
C HIS A 42 -5.07 18.80 -12.61
N LEU A 43 -6.33 18.62 -12.20
CA LEU A 43 -7.14 17.48 -12.61
C LEU A 43 -7.38 17.45 -14.11
N LYS A 44 -7.64 18.59 -14.73
CA LYS A 44 -7.78 18.69 -16.19
C LYS A 44 -6.48 18.34 -16.93
N ASP A 45 -5.33 18.78 -16.42
CA ASP A 45 -4.04 18.42 -16.98
C ASP A 45 -3.80 16.89 -16.86
N LEU A 46 -4.08 16.31 -15.67
CA LEU A 46 -3.95 14.88 -15.42
C LEU A 46 -4.93 14.03 -16.26
N GLU A 47 -6.13 14.54 -16.54
CA GLU A 47 -7.10 13.93 -17.45
C GLU A 47 -6.58 13.96 -18.90
N THR A 48 -5.99 15.07 -19.34
CA THR A 48 -5.36 15.19 -20.66
C THR A 48 -4.16 14.25 -20.79
N GLU A 49 -3.41 14.01 -19.72
CA GLU A 49 -2.33 13.03 -19.64
C GLU A 49 -2.84 11.58 -19.49
N GLU A 50 -4.15 11.35 -19.51
CA GLU A 50 -4.82 10.05 -19.31
C GLU A 50 -4.50 9.36 -17.96
N LEU A 51 -4.05 10.11 -16.96
CA LEU A 51 -3.68 9.59 -15.65
C LEU A 51 -4.86 9.52 -14.67
N VAL A 52 -5.86 10.35 -14.88
CA VAL A 52 -7.08 10.45 -14.06
C VAL A 52 -8.29 10.32 -14.96
N LEU A 53 -9.30 9.59 -14.48
CA LEU A 53 -10.58 9.44 -15.14
C LEU A 53 -11.66 10.16 -14.35
N TYR A 54 -12.59 10.70 -15.08
CA TYR A 54 -13.84 11.18 -14.59
C TYR A 54 -14.79 10.00 -14.32
N ALA A 55 -15.16 9.79 -13.06
CA ALA A 55 -15.87 8.57 -12.70
C ALA A 55 -17.40 8.73 -12.76
N THR A 56 -17.95 9.77 -12.14
CA THR A 56 -19.41 10.01 -12.10
C THR A 56 -19.70 11.39 -11.50
N SER A 57 -20.82 12.00 -11.85
CA SER A 57 -21.32 13.15 -11.10
C SER A 57 -22.14 12.67 -9.92
N VAL A 58 -21.77 13.01 -8.71
CA VAL A 58 -22.60 12.80 -7.53
C VAL A 58 -23.57 13.99 -7.43
N GLN A 59 -24.86 13.72 -7.47
CA GLN A 59 -25.85 14.70 -7.03
C GLN A 59 -25.73 14.79 -5.51
N ALA A 60 -25.23 15.93 -5.01
CA ALA A 60 -25.33 16.22 -3.59
C ALA A 60 -26.81 16.15 -3.19
N GLN A 61 -27.14 15.46 -2.10
CA GLN A 61 -28.47 15.52 -1.49
C GLN A 61 -28.71 16.96 -1.02
N GLY A 62 -29.32 17.76 -1.88
CA GLY A 62 -29.58 19.18 -1.66
C GLY A 62 -29.32 20.01 -2.93
N MET A 63 -29.84 21.23 -3.01
CA MET A 63 -29.75 22.15 -4.16
C MET A 63 -28.30 22.60 -4.49
N GLY A 64 -27.44 21.67 -4.87
CA GLY A 64 -26.06 21.94 -5.26
C GLY A 64 -25.77 21.46 -6.70
N ARG A 65 -24.83 22.15 -7.39
CA ARG A 65 -24.35 21.72 -8.71
C ARG A 65 -23.70 20.33 -8.59
N PRO A 66 -23.97 19.38 -9.51
CA PRO A 66 -23.33 18.06 -9.52
C PRO A 66 -21.81 18.19 -9.45
N GLN A 67 -21.20 17.43 -8.57
CA GLN A 67 -19.75 17.40 -8.41
C GLN A 67 -19.17 16.22 -9.16
N HIS A 68 -18.02 16.43 -9.78
CA HIS A 68 -17.28 15.39 -10.49
C HIS A 68 -16.48 14.57 -9.51
N LEU A 69 -16.56 13.25 -9.61
CA LEU A 69 -15.68 12.30 -8.94
C LEU A 69 -14.55 11.90 -9.87
N TYR A 70 -13.34 12.01 -9.40
CA TYR A 70 -12.13 11.64 -10.11
C TYR A 70 -11.54 10.37 -9.50
N GLN A 71 -10.94 9.53 -10.35
CA GLN A 71 -10.24 8.32 -9.95
C GLN A 71 -9.02 8.11 -10.83
N LEU A 72 -8.03 7.32 -10.36
CA LEU A 72 -6.89 6.98 -11.20
C LEU A 72 -7.32 6.11 -12.39
N SER A 73 -6.77 6.39 -13.55
CA SER A 73 -6.77 5.47 -14.68
C SER A 73 -5.81 4.30 -14.41
N ARG A 74 -5.83 3.28 -15.27
CA ARG A 74 -4.80 2.23 -15.26
C ARG A 74 -3.40 2.85 -15.47
N GLN A 75 -3.28 3.74 -16.46
CA GLN A 75 -2.02 4.44 -16.75
C GLN A 75 -1.54 5.32 -15.60
N GLY A 76 -2.48 5.96 -14.88
CA GLY A 76 -2.16 6.74 -13.67
C GLY A 76 -1.61 5.87 -12.53
N ARG A 77 -2.17 4.70 -12.33
CA ARG A 77 -1.65 3.71 -11.37
C ARG A 77 -0.26 3.23 -11.78
N ASP A 78 -0.08 2.83 -13.04
CA ASP A 78 1.20 2.35 -13.56
C ASP A 78 2.30 3.44 -13.48
N ARG A 79 1.93 4.71 -13.71
CA ARG A 79 2.85 5.83 -13.56
C ARG A 79 3.23 6.07 -12.10
N LEU A 80 2.24 6.03 -11.20
CA LEU A 80 2.49 6.19 -9.77
C LEU A 80 3.41 5.08 -9.26
N HIS A 81 3.15 3.83 -9.63
CA HIS A 81 4.02 2.70 -9.32
C HIS A 81 5.44 2.90 -9.83
N ARG A 82 5.61 3.31 -11.09
CA ARG A 82 6.95 3.62 -11.66
C ARG A 82 7.65 4.76 -10.91
N THR A 83 6.96 5.85 -10.61
CA THR A 83 7.54 6.98 -9.87
C THR A 83 7.97 6.55 -8.45
N MET A 84 7.26 5.62 -7.84
CA MET A 84 7.62 5.06 -6.54
C MET A 84 8.77 4.06 -6.67
N SER A 85 8.78 3.20 -7.69
CA SER A 85 9.89 2.32 -8.03
C SER A 85 11.15 3.09 -8.41
N ASP A 86 11.05 4.19 -9.14
CA ASP A 86 12.18 5.08 -9.50
C ASP A 86 12.82 5.73 -8.26
N ARG A 87 12.03 6.03 -7.24
CA ARG A 87 12.56 6.51 -5.95
C ARG A 87 13.36 5.43 -5.22
N PHE A 88 13.08 4.14 -5.45
CA PHE A 88 13.73 2.99 -4.82
C PHE A 88 14.55 2.12 -5.79
N GLY A 89 14.62 2.50 -7.08
CA GLY A 89 15.46 1.89 -8.10
C GLY A 89 14.81 0.69 -8.80
N ASP A 90 14.22 0.93 -9.98
CA ASP A 90 13.70 -0.11 -10.88
C ASP A 90 14.80 -1.11 -11.30
N ALA A 91 16.04 -0.63 -11.40
CA ALA A 91 17.22 -1.46 -11.64
C ALA A 91 17.43 -2.53 -10.55
N SER A 92 17.13 -2.20 -9.29
CA SER A 92 17.24 -3.14 -8.17
C SER A 92 16.14 -4.21 -8.21
N GLY A 93 14.91 -3.86 -8.61
CA GLY A 93 13.81 -4.80 -8.78
C GLY A 93 14.07 -5.80 -9.89
N ASN A 94 14.52 -5.32 -11.04
CA ASN A 94 14.89 -6.17 -12.19
C ASN A 94 16.07 -7.09 -11.88
N PHE A 95 17.08 -6.58 -11.17
CA PHE A 95 18.21 -7.40 -10.71
C PHE A 95 17.74 -8.48 -9.72
N ALA A 96 16.84 -8.14 -8.80
CA ALA A 96 16.30 -9.09 -7.83
C ALA A 96 15.51 -10.22 -8.54
N VAL A 97 14.66 -9.89 -9.51
CA VAL A 97 13.94 -10.89 -10.32
C VAL A 97 14.93 -11.82 -11.05
N SER A 98 15.90 -11.25 -11.79
CA SER A 98 16.90 -12.02 -12.52
C SER A 98 17.75 -12.91 -11.60
N LEU A 99 18.09 -12.43 -10.39
CA LEU A 99 18.83 -13.22 -9.40
C LEU A 99 17.97 -14.38 -8.87
N LEU A 100 16.68 -14.13 -8.59
CA LEU A 100 15.76 -15.17 -8.12
C LEU A 100 15.49 -16.21 -9.19
N ASP A 101 15.35 -15.82 -10.48
CA ASP A 101 15.24 -16.74 -11.60
C ASP A 101 16.49 -17.65 -11.69
N THR A 102 17.67 -17.04 -11.70
CA THR A 102 18.94 -17.78 -11.75
C THR A 102 19.08 -18.73 -10.56
N LEU A 103 18.65 -18.28 -9.38
CA LEU A 103 18.70 -19.12 -8.17
C LEU A 103 17.72 -20.31 -8.29
N ALA A 104 16.48 -20.06 -8.73
CA ALA A 104 15.48 -21.11 -8.93
C ALA A 104 15.95 -22.18 -9.94
N GLU A 105 16.56 -21.75 -11.04
CA GLU A 105 17.14 -22.65 -12.07
C GLU A 105 18.32 -23.47 -11.51
N THR A 106 19.18 -22.84 -10.67
CA THR A 106 20.40 -23.46 -10.15
C THR A 106 20.14 -24.49 -9.07
N VAL A 107 19.25 -24.18 -8.11
CA VAL A 107 19.04 -25.03 -6.94
C VAL A 107 17.81 -25.93 -7.06
N GLY A 108 16.93 -25.66 -8.02
CA GLY A 108 15.65 -26.36 -8.20
C GLY A 108 14.55 -25.84 -7.25
N HIS A 109 13.32 -26.21 -7.58
CA HIS A 109 12.11 -25.63 -6.98
C HIS A 109 12.01 -25.79 -5.46
N ASP A 110 12.29 -26.98 -4.94
CA ASP A 110 12.14 -27.28 -3.50
C ASP A 110 13.16 -26.50 -2.64
N GLN A 111 14.40 -26.44 -3.10
CA GLN A 111 15.44 -25.69 -2.40
C GLN A 111 15.20 -24.19 -2.49
N PHE A 112 14.74 -23.70 -3.65
CA PHE A 112 14.35 -22.30 -3.83
C PHE A 112 13.26 -21.88 -2.85
N LYS A 113 12.20 -22.69 -2.73
CA LYS A 113 11.14 -22.48 -1.74
C LYS A 113 11.68 -22.40 -0.31
N SER A 114 12.55 -23.33 0.08
CA SER A 114 13.18 -23.32 1.39
C SER A 114 14.05 -22.09 1.66
N ILE A 115 14.70 -21.55 0.62
CA ILE A 115 15.49 -20.31 0.72
C ILE A 115 14.56 -19.12 0.98
N LEU A 116 13.44 -19.01 0.27
CA LEU A 116 12.44 -17.96 0.49
C LEU A 116 11.84 -18.05 1.89
N GLU A 117 11.45 -19.23 2.35
CA GLU A 117 10.95 -19.44 3.72
C GLU A 117 11.96 -18.96 4.77
N LYS A 118 13.23 -19.32 4.65
CA LYS A 118 14.28 -18.86 5.56
C LYS A 118 14.46 -17.34 5.54
N GLN A 119 14.36 -16.72 4.37
CA GLN A 119 14.45 -15.27 4.24
C GLN A 119 13.33 -14.57 5.01
N TRP A 120 12.10 -15.06 4.86
CA TRP A 120 10.95 -14.49 5.55
C TRP A 120 10.94 -14.78 7.05
N GLN A 121 11.41 -15.96 7.47
CA GLN A 121 11.61 -16.27 8.89
C GLN A 121 12.61 -15.33 9.55
N ARG A 122 13.74 -15.05 8.89
CA ARG A 122 14.75 -14.10 9.39
C ARG A 122 14.14 -12.70 9.50
N LYS A 123 13.39 -12.27 8.49
CA LYS A 123 12.70 -10.98 8.49
C LYS A 123 11.64 -10.90 9.60
N ALA A 124 10.91 -11.97 9.85
CA ALA A 124 9.95 -12.04 10.94
C ALA A 124 10.62 -11.83 12.31
N LEU A 125 11.79 -12.41 12.56
CA LEU A 125 12.54 -12.19 13.79
C LEU A 125 12.96 -10.74 13.96
N GLU A 126 13.54 -10.13 12.91
CA GLU A 126 13.92 -8.71 12.91
C GLU A 126 12.73 -7.79 13.18
N TYR A 127 11.59 -8.06 12.54
CA TYR A 127 10.37 -7.29 12.73
C TYR A 127 9.81 -7.44 14.14
N ARG A 128 9.81 -8.66 14.69
CA ARG A 128 9.31 -8.95 16.02
C ARG A 128 10.02 -8.15 17.10
N ASP A 129 11.33 -8.03 17.01
CA ASP A 129 12.13 -7.23 17.93
C ASP A 129 11.76 -5.74 17.87
N ARG A 130 11.47 -5.23 16.68
CA ARG A 130 11.13 -3.80 16.45
C ARG A 130 9.67 -3.48 16.71
N VAL A 131 8.77 -4.42 16.47
CA VAL A 131 7.34 -4.27 16.77
C VAL A 131 7.08 -4.23 18.27
N GLY A 132 7.85 -4.99 19.06
CA GLY A 132 7.78 -4.99 20.52
C GLY A 132 6.60 -5.78 21.06
N ASN A 133 6.34 -5.61 22.38
CA ASN A 133 5.36 -6.39 23.14
C ASN A 133 4.23 -5.52 23.75
N GLY A 134 3.98 -4.35 23.20
CA GLY A 134 2.93 -3.44 23.67
C GLY A 134 1.51 -3.93 23.32
N SER A 135 0.55 -3.06 23.47
CA SER A 135 -0.83 -3.30 23.03
C SER A 135 -0.89 -3.66 21.55
N LEU A 136 -1.95 -4.34 21.12
CA LEU A 136 -2.10 -4.68 19.69
C LEU A 136 -2.01 -3.45 18.80
N ARG A 137 -2.61 -2.34 19.22
CA ARG A 137 -2.55 -1.06 18.50
C ARG A 137 -1.12 -0.56 18.31
N GLU A 138 -0.30 -0.56 19.36
CA GLU A 138 1.10 -0.14 19.28
C GLU A 138 1.90 -1.06 18.37
N ARG A 139 1.69 -2.37 18.47
CA ARG A 139 2.37 -3.36 17.62
C ARG A 139 2.00 -3.21 16.15
N VAL A 140 0.72 -3.02 15.83
CA VAL A 140 0.27 -2.78 14.45
C VAL A 140 0.79 -1.44 13.94
N ALA A 141 0.81 -0.39 14.77
CA ALA A 141 1.41 0.90 14.39
C ALA A 141 2.90 0.76 14.06
N ASN A 142 3.67 0.09 14.91
CA ASN A 142 5.08 -0.16 14.68
C ASN A 142 5.32 -1.01 13.42
N LEU A 143 4.48 -2.01 13.17
CA LEU A 143 4.54 -2.81 11.95
C LEU A 143 4.31 -1.96 10.70
N VAL A 144 3.33 -1.06 10.72
CA VAL A 144 3.06 -0.12 9.63
C VAL A 144 4.26 0.80 9.38
N GLU A 145 4.91 1.32 10.43
CA GLU A 145 6.10 2.18 10.26
C GLU A 145 7.28 1.39 9.67
N LEU A 146 7.44 0.11 10.01
CA LEU A 146 8.44 -0.76 9.37
C LEU A 146 8.16 -0.94 7.88
N ARG A 147 6.90 -1.17 7.51
CA ARG A 147 6.49 -1.32 6.11
C ARG A 147 6.71 -0.02 5.33
N LYS A 148 6.36 1.14 5.92
CA LYS A 148 6.65 2.44 5.30
C LYS A 148 8.14 2.65 5.04
N ALA A 149 9.00 2.26 5.98
CA ALA A 149 10.45 2.36 5.83
C ALA A 149 10.98 1.49 4.67
N GLU A 150 10.27 0.43 4.30
CA GLU A 150 10.57 -0.45 3.16
C GLU A 150 9.93 0.00 1.84
N GLY A 151 9.22 1.13 1.83
CA GLY A 151 8.63 1.71 0.62
C GLY A 151 7.17 1.33 0.37
N PHE A 152 6.51 0.65 1.31
CA PHE A 152 5.07 0.41 1.22
C PHE A 152 4.28 1.64 1.67
N MET A 153 3.18 1.94 0.98
CA MET A 153 2.19 2.93 1.42
C MET A 153 1.24 2.26 2.41
N ALA A 154 1.78 1.94 3.59
CA ALA A 154 1.05 1.20 4.61
C ALA A 154 0.29 2.12 5.56
N GLU A 155 -0.90 1.68 5.99
CA GLU A 155 -1.70 2.31 7.03
C GLU A 155 -2.50 1.25 7.79
N TYR A 156 -3.11 1.63 8.91
CA TYR A 156 -3.98 0.73 9.66
C TYR A 156 -5.18 1.47 10.23
N HIS A 157 -6.29 0.74 10.36
CA HIS A 157 -7.53 1.25 10.96
C HIS A 157 -8.12 0.23 11.93
N PRO A 158 -8.73 0.68 13.04
CA PRO A 158 -9.51 -0.20 13.90
C PRO A 158 -10.76 -0.66 13.13
N VAL A 159 -11.14 -1.94 13.31
CA VAL A 159 -12.37 -2.48 12.72
C VAL A 159 -13.61 -2.00 13.49
N ASP A 160 -13.49 -1.89 14.81
CA ASP A 160 -14.57 -1.45 15.69
C ASP A 160 -14.46 0.07 15.94
N VAL A 161 -15.32 0.83 15.27
CA VAL A 161 -15.27 2.31 15.25
C VAL A 161 -15.64 2.93 16.61
N ASN A 162 -16.35 2.20 17.48
CA ASN A 162 -16.88 2.74 18.74
C ASN A 162 -15.89 2.75 19.91
N ASP A 163 -14.78 2.02 19.85
CA ASP A 163 -13.73 2.03 20.87
C ASP A 163 -12.33 1.86 20.25
N CYS A 164 -11.83 2.92 19.63
CA CYS A 164 -10.51 2.93 19.00
C CYS A 164 -9.35 2.64 19.95
N VAL A 165 -9.56 2.78 21.27
CA VAL A 165 -8.51 2.61 22.29
C VAL A 165 -8.39 1.13 22.71
N LYS A 166 -9.48 0.36 22.64
CA LYS A 166 -9.56 -1.03 23.08
C LYS A 166 -9.88 -2.01 21.94
N SER A 167 -9.76 -1.58 20.68
CA SER A 167 -10.01 -2.49 19.58
C SER A 167 -8.99 -3.64 19.57
N ASP A 168 -9.49 -4.86 19.58
CA ASP A 168 -8.71 -6.10 19.47
C ASP A 168 -8.57 -6.55 18.00
N ARG A 169 -9.03 -5.71 17.07
CA ARG A 169 -9.09 -5.98 15.63
C ARG A 169 -8.65 -4.75 14.84
N PHE A 170 -7.70 -4.94 13.95
CA PHE A 170 -7.21 -3.90 13.04
C PHE A 170 -7.14 -4.43 11.62
N ILE A 171 -7.38 -3.57 10.65
CA ILE A 171 -7.04 -3.84 9.26
C ILE A 171 -5.78 -3.05 8.92
N LEU A 172 -4.73 -3.75 8.48
CA LEU A 172 -3.53 -3.17 7.89
C LEU A 172 -3.72 -3.15 6.38
N MET A 173 -3.49 -2.03 5.76
CA MET A 173 -3.61 -1.84 4.31
C MET A 173 -2.30 -1.35 3.72
N GLU A 174 -1.95 -1.87 2.55
CA GLU A 174 -0.80 -1.46 1.74
C GLU A 174 -1.31 -1.08 0.35
N HIS A 175 -1.24 0.20 0.01
CA HIS A 175 -1.80 0.76 -1.22
C HIS A 175 -0.86 0.61 -2.43
N ASN A 176 0.36 0.14 -2.22
CA ASN A 176 1.30 -0.25 -3.26
C ASN A 176 2.03 -1.53 -2.84
N CYS A 177 2.64 -2.19 -3.79
CA CYS A 177 3.59 -3.27 -3.54
C CYS A 177 5.01 -2.75 -3.82
N ALA A 178 5.84 -2.61 -2.77
CA ALA A 178 7.23 -2.15 -2.91
C ALA A 178 8.12 -3.17 -3.64
N ILE A 179 7.65 -4.41 -3.76
CA ILE A 179 8.32 -5.51 -4.46
C ILE A 179 7.47 -6.03 -5.62
N SER A 180 6.70 -5.16 -6.30
CA SER A 180 5.74 -5.56 -7.33
C SER A 180 6.35 -6.44 -8.41
N ASN A 181 7.53 -6.06 -8.95
CA ASN A 181 8.22 -6.84 -9.98
C ASN A 181 8.51 -8.28 -9.52
N VAL A 182 8.94 -8.43 -8.27
CA VAL A 182 9.22 -9.74 -7.69
C VAL A 182 7.93 -10.51 -7.41
N ALA A 183 6.90 -9.85 -6.87
CA ALA A 183 5.62 -10.47 -6.57
C ALA A 183 4.85 -10.93 -7.81
N GLU A 184 4.95 -10.19 -8.92
CA GLU A 184 4.39 -10.56 -10.22
C GLU A 184 5.09 -11.79 -10.82
N SER A 185 6.43 -11.86 -10.70
CA SER A 185 7.22 -12.99 -11.20
C SER A 185 7.13 -14.22 -10.28
N PHE A 186 7.01 -14.01 -8.99
CA PHE A 186 6.99 -15.04 -7.93
C PHE A 186 5.83 -14.82 -6.96
N PRO A 187 4.56 -15.09 -7.33
CA PRO A 187 3.38 -14.83 -6.48
C PRO A 187 3.40 -15.58 -5.13
N SER A 188 4.14 -16.68 -5.01
CA SER A 188 4.32 -17.43 -3.77
C SER A 188 4.96 -16.60 -2.64
N ILE A 189 5.72 -15.55 -2.99
CA ILE A 189 6.32 -14.62 -2.03
C ILE A 189 5.26 -13.93 -1.17
N CYS A 190 4.11 -13.61 -1.75
CA CYS A 190 3.00 -13.01 -1.00
C CYS A 190 2.41 -13.95 0.07
N GLY A 191 2.48 -15.28 -0.13
CA GLY A 191 2.11 -16.26 0.88
C GLY A 191 3.04 -16.21 2.09
N HIS A 192 4.34 -16.18 1.85
CA HIS A 192 5.34 -16.06 2.91
C HIS A 192 5.27 -14.72 3.66
N GLU A 193 4.87 -13.65 3.00
CA GLU A 193 4.63 -12.36 3.67
C GLU A 193 3.51 -12.45 4.70
N LEU A 194 2.40 -13.13 4.37
CA LEU A 194 1.31 -13.38 5.31
C LEU A 194 1.78 -14.22 6.49
N GLU A 195 2.57 -15.27 6.25
CA GLU A 195 3.18 -16.10 7.29
C GLU A 195 4.13 -15.27 8.18
N MET A 196 4.89 -14.34 7.58
CA MET A 196 5.75 -13.43 8.32
C MET A 196 4.94 -12.57 9.29
N PHE A 197 3.85 -11.94 8.85
CA PHE A 197 3.00 -11.13 9.73
C PHE A 197 2.42 -11.97 10.88
N ALA A 198 2.00 -13.20 10.60
CA ALA A 198 1.53 -14.11 11.64
C ALA A 198 2.64 -14.48 12.65
N ALA A 199 3.88 -14.64 12.19
CA ALA A 199 5.02 -14.90 13.05
C ALA A 199 5.44 -13.67 13.88
N VAL A 200 5.27 -12.46 13.36
CA VAL A 200 5.54 -11.20 14.07
C VAL A 200 4.51 -10.96 15.18
N LEU A 201 3.27 -11.40 14.98
CA LEU A 201 2.14 -11.23 15.90
C LEU A 201 1.61 -12.61 16.36
N PRO A 202 2.38 -13.38 17.16
CA PRO A 202 2.10 -14.79 17.42
C PRO A 202 0.83 -15.05 18.26
N ASP A 203 0.34 -14.06 18.97
CA ASP A 203 -0.91 -14.07 19.73
C ASP A 203 -2.13 -13.62 18.92
N CYS A 204 -1.92 -13.30 17.62
CA CYS A 204 -2.97 -12.84 16.73
C CYS A 204 -3.26 -13.87 15.63
N THR A 205 -4.44 -13.77 15.04
CA THR A 205 -4.71 -14.26 13.69
C THR A 205 -4.43 -13.15 12.70
N VAL A 206 -3.83 -13.49 11.56
CA VAL A 206 -3.62 -12.57 10.45
C VAL A 206 -4.22 -13.21 9.20
N GLU A 207 -5.20 -12.55 8.60
CA GLU A 207 -5.92 -13.04 7.44
C GLU A 207 -5.84 -12.01 6.32
N ARG A 208 -5.57 -12.47 5.08
CA ARG A 208 -5.57 -11.57 3.92
C ARG A 208 -7.01 -11.25 3.54
N THR A 209 -7.33 -9.96 3.36
CA THR A 209 -8.65 -9.48 2.96
C THR A 209 -8.69 -8.96 1.53
N HIS A 210 -7.56 -8.41 1.04
CA HIS A 210 -7.40 -7.86 -0.31
C HIS A 210 -6.02 -8.22 -0.85
N TRP A 211 -5.90 -8.40 -2.17
CA TRP A 211 -4.66 -8.80 -2.79
C TRP A 211 -4.45 -8.13 -4.16
N ILE A 212 -3.38 -7.33 -4.28
CA ILE A 212 -3.06 -6.58 -5.50
C ILE A 212 -2.85 -7.53 -6.70
N ILE A 213 -2.25 -8.70 -6.49
CA ILE A 213 -2.01 -9.68 -7.57
C ILE A 213 -3.31 -10.24 -8.16
N ASP A 214 -4.39 -10.30 -7.39
CA ASP A 214 -5.73 -10.69 -7.87
C ASP A 214 -6.47 -9.52 -8.55
N GLY A 215 -5.79 -8.39 -8.77
CA GLY A 215 -6.35 -7.22 -9.46
C GLY A 215 -7.03 -6.22 -8.52
N GLU A 216 -6.90 -6.38 -7.22
CA GLU A 216 -7.39 -5.40 -6.25
C GLU A 216 -6.48 -4.17 -6.16
N HIS A 217 -6.98 -3.07 -5.62
CA HIS A 217 -6.24 -1.81 -5.54
C HIS A 217 -5.19 -1.77 -4.43
N ARG A 218 -5.23 -2.73 -3.51
CA ARG A 218 -4.39 -2.77 -2.31
C ARG A 218 -4.24 -4.19 -1.79
N CYS A 219 -3.23 -4.42 -0.97
CA CYS A 219 -3.21 -5.56 -0.08
C CYS A 219 -3.85 -5.17 1.26
N GLY A 220 -4.60 -6.09 1.85
CA GLY A 220 -5.25 -5.88 3.14
C GLY A 220 -5.06 -7.09 4.03
N TYR A 221 -4.85 -6.85 5.32
CA TYR A 221 -4.63 -7.88 6.33
C TYR A 221 -5.45 -7.57 7.58
N LEU A 222 -6.39 -8.45 7.90
CA LEU A 222 -7.11 -8.39 9.16
C LEU A 222 -6.24 -9.00 10.26
N VAL A 223 -5.93 -8.22 11.27
CA VAL A 223 -5.17 -8.62 12.45
C VAL A 223 -6.10 -8.63 13.65
N GLN A 224 -6.20 -9.76 14.34
CA GLN A 224 -7.10 -9.92 15.48
C GLN A 224 -6.41 -10.75 16.58
N ILE A 225 -6.56 -10.34 17.86
CA ILE A 225 -6.11 -11.16 19.00
C ILE A 225 -6.86 -12.49 18.98
N ARG A 226 -6.14 -13.59 19.18
CA ARG A 226 -6.75 -14.91 19.35
C ARG A 226 -7.50 -14.95 20.67
N ASN A 227 -8.80 -15.15 20.63
CA ASN A 227 -9.56 -15.46 21.82
C ASN A 227 -9.16 -16.85 22.31
N SER A 228 -8.65 -16.90 23.54
CA SER A 228 -8.26 -18.14 24.22
C SER A 228 -9.47 -18.97 24.59
#